data_5d41cc19d3ddb47bff2985c25f550a11
#
_entry.id   5d41cc19d3ddb47bff2985c25f550a11
#
_cell.length_a   1.000
_cell.length_b   1.000
_cell.length_c   1.000
_cell.angle_alpha   90.00
_cell.angle_beta   90.00
_cell.angle_gamma   90.00
#
_symmetry.space_group_name_H-M   'P 1'
#
loop_
_entity.id
_entity.type
_entity.pdbx_description
1 polymer ?
#
loop_
_entity_poly.entity_id
_entity_poly.type
_entity_poly.pdbx_seq_one_letter_code
_entity_poly.pdbx_strand_id
1 'polypeptide(L)'
;MLYAAKCYWPGVTHADLDQLAARAQTKSRSDDDGVAYLGSLLFSADDIVLCLLDGPSRTEVQHASNRLRIPSERLIDSVWLGTPRPIRNGPKQ
;
A
#
# COMPACT_ATOMS: atom_id res chain seq x y z
N MET A 1 -0.85 8.51 -9.78
CA MET A 1 0.24 9.03 -8.91
C MET A 1 0.47 8.06 -7.77
N LEU A 2 1.71 7.91 -7.39
CA LEU A 2 2.10 6.96 -6.36
C LEU A 2 2.20 7.62 -5.00
N TYR A 3 1.67 6.96 -3.99
CA TYR A 3 1.74 7.45 -2.62
C TYR A 3 2.15 6.31 -1.69
N ALA A 4 2.89 6.64 -0.65
CA ALA A 4 3.22 5.68 0.40
C ALA A 4 2.49 6.09 1.68
N ALA A 5 1.64 5.23 2.18
CA ALA A 5 0.97 5.46 3.45
C ALA A 5 1.88 4.93 4.54
N LYS A 6 2.48 5.84 5.30
CA LYS A 6 3.40 5.46 6.36
C LYS A 6 2.64 5.14 7.62
N CYS A 7 2.84 3.94 8.14
CA CYS A 7 2.15 3.46 9.33
C CYS A 7 3.15 3.11 10.41
N TYR A 8 2.88 3.56 11.62
CA TYR A 8 3.55 3.02 12.79
C TYR A 8 2.58 1.96 13.32
N TRP A 9 2.99 0.70 13.27
CA TRP A 9 2.06 -0.40 13.53
C TRP A 9 2.76 -1.42 14.45
N PRO A 10 2.80 -1.17 15.74
CA PRO A 10 3.47 -2.06 16.68
C PRO A 10 2.84 -3.45 16.65
N GLY A 11 3.69 -4.45 16.61
CA GLY A 11 3.21 -5.84 16.60
C GLY A 11 2.65 -6.34 15.29
N VAL A 12 2.79 -5.56 14.21
CA VAL A 12 2.27 -5.98 12.91
C VAL A 12 2.91 -7.29 12.47
N THR A 13 2.11 -8.16 11.89
CA THR A 13 2.58 -9.46 11.41
C THR A 13 2.34 -9.60 9.91
N HIS A 14 2.95 -10.62 9.32
CA HIS A 14 2.67 -10.94 7.92
C HIS A 14 1.18 -11.23 7.72
N ALA A 15 0.54 -11.87 8.70
CA ALA A 15 -0.89 -12.16 8.59
C ALA A 15 -1.73 -10.89 8.52
N ASP A 16 -1.34 -9.85 9.27
CA ASP A 16 -2.03 -8.56 9.23
C ASP A 16 -1.96 -7.96 7.82
N LEU A 17 -0.80 -8.06 7.18
CA LEU A 17 -0.61 -7.51 5.84
C LEU A 17 -1.31 -8.36 4.77
N ASP A 18 -1.39 -9.67 4.98
CA ASP A 18 -2.15 -10.54 4.09
C ASP A 18 -3.64 -10.20 4.15
N GLN A 19 -4.14 -9.90 5.33
CA GLN A 19 -5.53 -9.49 5.50
C GLN A 19 -5.79 -8.14 4.83
N LEU A 20 -4.84 -7.22 4.93
CA LEU A 20 -4.94 -5.94 4.26
C LEU A 20 -5.00 -6.14 2.74
N ALA A 21 -4.14 -6.99 2.20
CA ALA A 21 -4.12 -7.27 0.77
C ALA A 21 -5.45 -7.89 0.33
N ALA A 22 -6.01 -8.77 1.14
CA ALA A 22 -7.31 -9.39 0.82
C ALA A 22 -8.43 -8.35 0.82
N ARG A 23 -8.41 -7.43 1.79
CA ARG A 23 -9.41 -6.35 1.82
C ARG A 23 -9.28 -5.48 0.57
N ALA A 24 -8.04 -5.20 0.17
CA ALA A 24 -7.79 -4.37 -0.99
C ALA A 24 -8.34 -5.00 -2.27
N GLN A 25 -8.16 -6.31 -2.43
CA GLN A 25 -8.69 -6.99 -3.59
C GLN A 25 -10.21 -6.94 -3.63
N THR A 26 -10.85 -7.14 -2.51
CA THR A 26 -12.30 -7.10 -2.43
C THR A 26 -12.82 -5.70 -2.74
N LYS A 27 -12.20 -4.68 -2.17
CA LYS A 27 -12.65 -3.31 -2.36
C LYS A 27 -12.42 -2.83 -3.78
N SER A 28 -11.34 -3.25 -4.40
CA SER A 28 -11.04 -2.85 -5.76
C SER A 28 -12.09 -3.28 -6.76
N ARG A 29 -12.84 -4.31 -6.42
CA ARG A 29 -13.88 -4.78 -7.33
C ARG A 29 -15.15 -3.97 -7.20
N SER A 30 -15.40 -3.41 -6.02
CA SER A 30 -16.65 -2.71 -5.78
C SER A 30 -16.50 -1.20 -5.83
N ASP A 31 -15.30 -0.68 -5.61
CA ASP A 31 -15.07 0.75 -5.59
C ASP A 31 -14.36 1.16 -6.87
N ASP A 32 -14.92 2.14 -7.55
CA ASP A 32 -14.37 2.58 -8.81
C ASP A 32 -13.75 3.96 -8.63
N ASP A 33 -12.83 4.07 -7.69
CA ASP A 33 -12.19 5.33 -7.36
C ASP A 33 -10.85 5.52 -8.08
N GLY A 34 -10.42 4.53 -8.83
CA GLY A 34 -9.16 4.60 -9.55
C GLY A 34 -7.93 4.39 -8.67
N VAL A 35 -8.12 3.91 -7.43
CA VAL A 35 -7.00 3.69 -6.52
C VAL A 35 -6.66 2.21 -6.47
N ALA A 36 -5.38 1.91 -6.63
CA ALA A 36 -4.89 0.54 -6.56
C ALA A 36 -3.92 0.39 -5.40
N TYR A 37 -4.11 -0.67 -4.62
CA TYR A 37 -3.16 -1.03 -3.57
C TYR A 37 -2.09 -1.92 -4.22
N LEU A 38 -0.84 -1.50 -4.14
CA LEU A 38 0.25 -2.19 -4.82
C LEU A 38 1.02 -3.15 -3.92
N GLY A 39 0.92 -3.00 -2.64
CA GLY A 39 1.63 -3.85 -1.70
C GLY A 39 2.16 -3.07 -0.53
N SER A 40 2.87 -3.75 0.36
CA SER A 40 3.42 -3.13 1.56
C SER A 40 4.87 -3.52 1.76
N LEU A 41 5.63 -2.61 2.35
CA LEU A 41 6.98 -2.89 2.83
C LEU A 41 6.93 -2.90 4.34
N LEU A 42 7.41 -3.99 4.94
CA LEU A 42 7.43 -4.13 6.38
C LEU A 42 8.84 -3.95 6.92
N PHE A 43 8.98 -3.01 7.84
CA PHE A 43 10.24 -2.78 8.54
C PHE A 43 10.02 -3.25 9.97
N SER A 44 10.17 -4.55 10.18
CA SER A 44 9.75 -5.18 11.45
C SER A 44 10.51 -4.66 12.65
N ALA A 45 11.76 -4.31 12.49
CA ALA A 45 12.56 -3.80 13.61
C ALA A 45 12.05 -2.45 14.11
N ASP A 46 11.37 -1.69 13.25
CA ASP A 46 10.90 -0.36 13.62
C ASP A 46 9.39 -0.27 13.74
N ASP A 47 8.69 -1.37 13.59
CA ASP A 47 7.23 -1.41 13.58
C ASP A 47 6.63 -0.43 12.54
N ILE A 48 7.30 -0.30 11.42
CA ILE A 48 6.88 0.59 10.35
C ILE A 48 6.40 -0.21 9.15
N VAL A 49 5.30 0.23 8.55
CA VAL A 49 4.83 -0.33 7.31
C VAL A 49 4.61 0.80 6.32
N LEU A 50 5.06 0.62 5.09
CA LEU A 50 4.75 1.55 4.02
C LEU A 50 3.79 0.82 3.07
N CYS A 51 2.56 1.30 2.98
CA CYS A 51 1.58 0.73 2.05
C CYS A 51 1.59 1.57 0.79
N LEU A 52 1.86 0.95 -0.34
CA LEU A 52 1.96 1.66 -1.61
C LEU A 52 0.62 1.68 -2.32
N LEU A 53 0.17 2.87 -2.68
CA LEU A 53 -1.10 3.09 -3.33
C LEU A 53 -0.90 3.97 -4.55
N ASP A 54 -1.61 3.66 -5.62
CA ASP A 54 -1.58 4.46 -6.83
C ASP A 54 -2.97 4.99 -7.10
N GLY A 55 -3.11 6.26 -7.34
CA GLY A 55 -4.41 6.85 -7.56
C GLY A 55 -4.33 8.22 -8.22
N PRO A 56 -5.49 8.78 -8.58
CA PRO A 56 -5.55 10.03 -9.34
C PRO A 56 -5.18 11.26 -8.54
N SER A 57 -5.42 11.25 -7.24
CA SER A 57 -5.09 12.40 -6.40
C SER A 57 -4.92 11.96 -4.96
N ARG A 58 -4.30 12.82 -4.16
CA ARG A 58 -4.12 12.57 -2.73
C ARG A 58 -5.45 12.33 -2.02
N THR A 59 -6.46 13.10 -2.36
CA THR A 59 -7.77 12.98 -1.73
C THR A 59 -8.38 11.59 -1.95
N GLU A 60 -8.35 11.11 -3.19
CA GLU A 60 -8.89 9.79 -3.51
C GLU A 60 -8.11 8.70 -2.81
N VAL A 61 -6.78 8.83 -2.80
CA VAL A 61 -5.92 7.83 -2.16
C VAL A 61 -6.14 7.83 -0.65
N GLN A 62 -6.32 9.00 -0.05
CA GLN A 62 -6.59 9.09 1.39
C GLN A 62 -7.92 8.41 1.74
N HIS A 63 -8.95 8.62 0.90
CA HIS A 63 -10.24 7.98 1.12
C HIS A 63 -10.11 6.45 1.01
N ALA A 64 -9.37 5.98 0.03
CA ALA A 64 -9.15 4.54 -0.15
C ALA A 64 -8.39 3.95 1.03
N SER A 65 -7.37 4.65 1.51
CA SER A 65 -6.60 4.23 2.68
C SER A 65 -7.52 4.08 3.90
N ASN A 66 -8.41 5.03 4.10
CA ASN A 66 -9.36 4.97 5.21
C ASN A 66 -10.32 3.78 5.07
N ARG A 67 -10.83 3.55 3.87
CA ARG A 67 -11.74 2.42 3.62
C ARG A 67 -11.06 1.08 3.85
N LEU A 68 -9.77 1.01 3.53
CA LEU A 68 -8.99 -0.21 3.72
C LEU A 68 -8.50 -0.36 5.17
N ARG A 69 -8.79 0.63 6.01
CA ARG A 69 -8.37 0.62 7.41
C ARG A 69 -6.86 0.56 7.57
N ILE A 70 -6.16 1.25 6.69
CA ILE A 70 -4.72 1.37 6.79
C ILE A 70 -4.42 2.37 7.90
N PRO A 71 -3.70 1.99 8.95
CA PRO A 71 -3.46 2.89 10.08
C PRO A 71 -2.35 3.90 9.77
N SER A 72 -2.53 4.69 8.74
CA SER A 72 -1.49 5.57 8.27
C SER A 72 -1.38 6.83 9.13
N GLU A 73 -0.13 7.21 9.42
CA GLU A 73 0.14 8.48 10.09
C GLU A 73 0.13 9.59 9.06
N ARG A 74 0.60 9.30 7.89
CA ARG A 74 0.63 10.29 6.80
C ARG A 74 0.78 9.62 5.45
N LEU A 75 0.40 10.36 4.43
CA LEU A 75 0.50 9.90 3.06
C LEU A 75 1.63 10.68 2.40
N ILE A 76 2.60 9.99 1.85
CA ILE A 76 3.81 10.59 1.29
C ILE A 76 3.79 10.48 -0.22
N ASP A 77 3.94 11.63 -0.89
CA ASP A 77 4.05 11.64 -2.35
C ASP A 77 5.31 10.88 -2.72
N SER A 78 5.20 9.99 -3.69
CA SER A 78 6.27 9.06 -4.00
C SER A 78 6.50 8.95 -5.50
N VAL A 79 7.71 8.57 -5.86
CA VAL A 79 8.04 8.32 -7.25
C VAL A 79 8.85 7.04 -7.28
N TRP A 80 8.49 6.12 -8.16
CA TRP A 80 9.30 4.92 -8.34
C TRP A 80 10.44 5.24 -9.27
N LEU A 81 11.66 5.00 -8.79
CA LEU A 81 12.85 5.20 -9.60
C LEU A 81 13.55 3.86 -9.74
N GLY A 82 14.01 3.55 -10.90
CA GLY A 82 14.68 2.29 -11.16
C GLY A 82 13.98 1.51 -12.26
N THR A 83 13.85 0.21 -12.08
CA THR A 83 13.21 -0.62 -13.11
C THR A 83 11.72 -0.31 -13.18
N PRO A 84 11.09 -0.50 -14.33
CA PRO A 84 9.68 -0.17 -14.50
C PRO A 84 8.76 -0.88 -13.54
N ARG A 85 9.15 -2.06 -13.04
CA ARG A 85 8.32 -2.73 -12.06
C ARG A 85 9.21 -3.35 -11.01
N PRO A 86 8.70 -3.37 -9.80
CA PRO A 86 9.40 -4.05 -8.73
C PRO A 86 9.44 -5.50 -9.06
N ILE A 87 10.47 -6.18 -8.65
CA ILE A 87 10.61 -7.46 -8.93
C ILE A 87 9.76 -8.41 -8.69
N ARG A 88 9.62 -9.20 -9.37
CA ARG A 88 8.89 -10.21 -9.21
C ARG A 88 9.64 -11.29 -9.49
N ASN A 89 10.14 -11.75 -9.29
CA ASN A 89 10.65 -12.76 -9.47
C ASN A 89 11.43 -13.18 -10.33
N GLY A 90 11.77 -13.31 -10.46
CA GLY A 90 12.32 -13.65 -11.15
C GLY A 90 13.05 -14.22 -11.69
N PRO A 91 13.64 -14.64 -12.04
CA PRO A 91 14.37 -15.00 -12.63
C PRO A 91 14.42 -15.42 -13.65
N LYS A 92 14.29 -15.38 -13.94
CA LYS A 92 14.25 -15.72 -14.74
C LYS A 92 14.64 -15.50 -15.26
N GLN A 93 14.88 -15.41 -15.31
CA GLN A 93 15.02 -15.28 -15.90
C GLN A 93 15.57 -15.35 -16.29
#